data_5e6a2ab7daaa5d20fcdc3a7380c8be64
#
_entry.id   5e6a2ab7daaa5d20fcdc3a7380c8be64
#
_cell.length_a   1.000
_cell.length_b   1.000
_cell.length_c   1.000
_cell.angle_alpha   90.00
_cell.angle_beta   90.00
_cell.angle_gamma   90.00
#
_symmetry.space_group_name_H-M   'P 1'
#
loop_
_entity.id
_entity.type
_entity.pdbx_description
1 polymer ?
#
loop_
_entity_poly.entity_id
_entity_poly.type
_entity_poly.pdbx_seq_one_letter_code
_entity_poly.pdbx_strand_id
1 'polypeptide(L)'
;YTLTVTLLQNGKTVDEIATRFGCRSFAIDPQKGFILNGKPYPLRGVSRHQDRPGIGNALTAKEHTEDMDLICELGANTIRLAHYQHSQTFYDLCDERGMVVWAEIPYISRHMPGGKANTISQMTELICQNSNHPSIVVWGLSNEITMNGASDPSLLENHRALNDLVHKMDPTRPTTIAVLSMCDPGE
;
A
#
# COMPACT_ATOMS: atom_id res chain seq x y z
N TYR A 1 -14.89 12.30 -0.49
CA TYR A 1 -15.03 13.69 -0.02
C TYR A 1 -13.85 14.53 -0.50
N THR A 2 -14.04 15.86 -0.49
CA THR A 2 -12.97 16.83 -0.74
C THR A 2 -12.83 17.73 0.48
N LEU A 3 -11.63 17.86 0.98
CA LEU A 3 -11.26 18.84 1.99
C LEU A 3 -10.60 20.01 1.28
N THR A 4 -11.15 21.21 1.45
CA THR A 4 -10.54 22.44 0.96
C THR A 4 -10.02 23.24 2.14
N VAL A 5 -8.75 23.63 2.08
CA VAL A 5 -8.12 24.49 3.06
C VAL A 5 -7.76 25.80 2.39
N THR A 6 -8.30 26.90 2.92
CA THR A 6 -8.13 28.25 2.37
C THR A 6 -7.33 29.11 3.33
N LEU A 7 -6.23 29.68 2.87
CA LEU A 7 -5.46 30.67 3.63
C LEU A 7 -6.01 32.07 3.38
N LEU A 8 -6.36 32.75 4.46
CA LEU A 8 -6.87 34.11 4.39
C LEU A 8 -5.88 35.13 4.96
N GLN A 9 -5.68 36.22 4.26
CA GLN A 9 -4.96 37.41 4.75
C GLN A 9 -5.87 38.63 4.64
N ASN A 10 -6.15 39.29 5.76
CA ASN A 10 -7.05 40.45 5.82
C ASN A 10 -8.43 40.17 5.19
N GLY A 11 -8.98 38.96 5.38
CA GLY A 11 -10.25 38.52 4.85
C GLY A 11 -10.28 38.19 3.34
N LYS A 12 -9.12 38.22 2.68
CA LYS A 12 -8.97 37.80 1.27
C LYS A 12 -8.26 36.47 1.19
N THR A 13 -8.75 35.59 0.34
CA THR A 13 -8.06 34.35 0.01
C THR A 13 -6.73 34.65 -0.68
N VAL A 14 -5.64 34.13 -0.14
CA VAL A 14 -4.28 34.26 -0.69
C VAL A 14 -3.72 32.92 -1.19
N ASP A 15 -4.30 31.81 -0.69
CA ASP A 15 -3.96 30.48 -1.17
C ASP A 15 -5.08 29.49 -0.86
N GLU A 16 -5.21 28.44 -1.66
CA GLU A 16 -6.18 27.38 -1.48
C GLU A 16 -5.62 26.06 -1.94
N ILE A 17 -5.79 25.02 -1.14
CA ILE A 17 -5.44 23.64 -1.47
C ILE A 17 -6.65 22.74 -1.26
N ALA A 18 -6.90 21.84 -2.20
CA ALA A 18 -7.93 20.82 -2.10
C ALA A 18 -7.28 19.42 -2.10
N THR A 19 -7.72 18.56 -1.19
CA THR A 19 -7.30 17.16 -1.13
C THR A 19 -8.50 16.24 -1.03
N ARG A 20 -8.42 15.06 -1.66
CA ARG A 20 -9.46 14.03 -1.58
C ARG A 20 -9.20 13.13 -0.37
N PHE A 21 -10.26 12.65 0.23
CA PHE A 21 -10.21 11.63 1.28
C PHE A 21 -11.49 10.81 1.28
N GLY A 22 -11.47 9.65 1.93
CA GLY A 22 -12.63 8.80 2.10
C GLY A 22 -12.75 8.30 3.54
N CYS A 23 -13.97 7.92 3.92
CA CYS A 23 -14.26 7.31 5.21
C CYS A 23 -14.73 5.87 4.99
N ARG A 24 -14.14 4.95 5.72
CA ARG A 24 -14.54 3.54 5.76
C ARG A 24 -14.23 2.96 7.12
N SER A 25 -14.86 1.85 7.44
CA SER A 25 -14.41 0.94 8.50
C SER A 25 -14.07 -0.41 7.90
N PHE A 26 -13.07 -1.08 8.42
CA PHE A 26 -12.78 -2.46 8.07
C PHE A 26 -12.28 -3.25 9.28
N ALA A 27 -12.41 -4.56 9.20
CA ALA A 27 -11.86 -5.51 10.16
C ALA A 27 -11.40 -6.78 9.44
N ILE A 28 -10.41 -7.44 10.01
CA ILE A 28 -9.96 -8.77 9.60
C ILE A 28 -10.35 -9.73 10.72
N ASP A 29 -11.31 -10.60 10.45
CA ASP A 29 -11.81 -11.57 11.39
C ASP A 29 -11.34 -12.97 10.98
N PRO A 30 -10.66 -13.74 11.86
CA PRO A 30 -10.13 -15.06 11.51
C PRO A 30 -11.20 -16.08 11.06
N GLN A 31 -12.46 -15.89 11.45
CA GLN A 31 -13.56 -16.79 11.11
C GLN A 31 -14.44 -16.26 9.99
N LYS A 32 -14.62 -14.94 9.90
CA LYS A 32 -15.52 -14.28 8.95
C LYS A 32 -14.80 -13.67 7.75
N GLY A 33 -13.46 -13.61 7.79
CA GLY A 33 -12.64 -12.99 6.76
C GLY A 33 -12.63 -11.47 6.84
N PHE A 34 -12.52 -10.82 5.69
CA PHE A 34 -12.48 -9.36 5.59
C PHE A 34 -13.90 -8.77 5.70
N ILE A 35 -14.04 -7.77 6.53
CA ILE A 35 -15.30 -7.05 6.76
C ILE A 35 -15.09 -5.60 6.35
N LEU A 36 -15.93 -5.08 5.46
CA LEU A 36 -15.91 -3.69 5.00
C LEU A 36 -17.24 -3.01 5.37
N ASN A 37 -17.15 -1.89 6.07
CA ASN A 37 -18.32 -1.10 6.50
C ASN A 37 -19.38 -1.96 7.21
N GLY A 38 -18.92 -2.87 8.08
CA GLY A 38 -19.75 -3.77 8.90
C GLY A 38 -20.32 -4.98 8.15
N LYS A 39 -19.96 -5.20 6.88
CA LYS A 39 -20.45 -6.33 6.07
C LYS A 39 -19.30 -7.25 5.64
N PRO A 40 -19.48 -8.58 5.62
CA PRO A 40 -18.53 -9.49 5.00
C PRO A 40 -18.24 -9.08 3.55
N TYR A 41 -16.97 -9.00 3.19
CA TYR A 41 -16.53 -8.56 1.88
C TYR A 41 -15.46 -9.53 1.36
N PRO A 42 -15.85 -10.58 0.62
CA PRO A 42 -14.90 -11.54 0.07
C PRO A 42 -13.90 -10.87 -0.86
N LEU A 43 -12.61 -10.99 -0.57
CA LEU A 43 -11.56 -10.43 -1.39
C LEU A 43 -11.27 -11.31 -2.60
N ARG A 44 -11.29 -10.72 -3.79
CA ARG A 44 -10.89 -11.32 -5.06
C ARG A 44 -9.81 -10.43 -5.64
N GLY A 45 -8.55 -10.84 -5.48
CA GLY A 45 -7.41 -9.98 -5.71
C GLY A 45 -6.52 -10.38 -6.87
N VAL A 46 -5.83 -9.38 -7.38
CA VAL A 46 -4.72 -9.52 -8.30
C VAL A 46 -3.50 -8.78 -7.75
N SER A 47 -2.30 -9.20 -8.18
CA SER A 47 -1.08 -8.40 -8.01
C SER A 47 -0.82 -7.61 -9.29
N ARG A 48 -0.40 -6.36 -9.13
CA ARG A 48 -0.06 -5.50 -10.26
C ARG A 48 1.35 -4.96 -10.13
N HIS A 49 2.13 -5.05 -11.21
CA HIS A 49 3.35 -4.29 -11.41
C HIS A 49 3.07 -3.04 -12.25
N GLN A 50 3.82 -1.95 -12.00
CA GLN A 50 3.68 -0.68 -12.72
C GLN A 50 4.67 -0.64 -13.89
N ASP A 51 4.47 -1.52 -14.87
CA ASP A 51 5.31 -1.58 -16.05
C ASP A 51 4.55 -2.14 -17.27
N ARG A 52 5.03 -1.80 -18.47
CA ARG A 52 4.51 -2.31 -19.74
C ARG A 52 5.63 -2.55 -20.77
N PRO A 53 5.46 -3.52 -21.67
CA PRO A 53 6.38 -3.71 -22.78
C PRO A 53 6.58 -2.43 -23.59
N GLY A 54 7.84 -2.12 -23.88
CA GLY A 54 8.24 -0.98 -24.71
C GLY A 54 8.37 0.36 -23.99
N ILE A 55 7.73 0.55 -22.86
CA ILE A 55 7.80 1.80 -22.08
C ILE A 55 8.28 1.61 -20.63
N GLY A 56 8.43 0.36 -20.16
CA GLY A 56 8.83 0.08 -18.78
C GLY A 56 7.89 0.77 -17.79
N ASN A 57 8.43 1.43 -16.78
CA ASN A 57 7.64 2.13 -15.75
C ASN A 57 7.19 3.55 -16.16
N ALA A 58 7.45 3.99 -17.40
CA ALA A 58 7.05 5.33 -17.88
C ALA A 58 5.56 5.38 -18.26
N LEU A 59 4.69 4.89 -17.37
CA LEU A 59 3.26 4.87 -17.57
C LEU A 59 2.67 6.26 -17.35
N THR A 60 1.69 6.61 -18.18
CA THR A 60 0.87 7.82 -18.02
C THR A 60 -0.48 7.48 -17.38
N ALA A 61 -1.30 8.48 -17.12
CA ALA A 61 -2.66 8.27 -16.60
C ALA A 61 -3.50 7.34 -17.49
N LYS A 62 -3.23 7.33 -18.81
CA LYS A 62 -3.91 6.46 -19.77
C LYS A 62 -3.66 4.99 -19.46
N GLU A 63 -2.40 4.58 -19.33
CA GLU A 63 -2.03 3.18 -19.07
C GLU A 63 -2.52 2.74 -17.69
N HIS A 64 -2.48 3.63 -16.68
CA HIS A 64 -3.04 3.34 -15.37
C HIS A 64 -4.55 3.10 -15.43
N THR A 65 -5.29 3.89 -16.21
CA THR A 65 -6.73 3.72 -16.39
C THR A 65 -7.07 2.42 -17.11
N GLU A 66 -6.32 2.10 -18.18
CA GLU A 66 -6.50 0.85 -18.93
C GLU A 66 -6.26 -0.38 -18.03
N ASP A 67 -5.21 -0.37 -17.19
CA ASP A 67 -4.96 -1.46 -16.22
C ASP A 67 -6.12 -1.59 -15.22
N MET A 68 -6.61 -0.48 -14.69
CA MET A 68 -7.72 -0.48 -13.76
C MET A 68 -9.00 -1.02 -14.41
N ASP A 69 -9.29 -0.64 -15.64
CA ASP A 69 -10.47 -1.11 -16.38
C ASP A 69 -10.40 -2.63 -16.61
N LEU A 70 -9.24 -3.17 -16.98
CA LEU A 70 -9.01 -4.62 -17.12
C LEU A 70 -9.18 -5.35 -15.77
N ILE A 71 -8.67 -4.79 -14.67
CA ILE A 71 -8.83 -5.35 -13.34
C ILE A 71 -10.31 -5.38 -12.92
N CYS A 72 -11.06 -4.32 -13.22
CA CYS A 72 -12.50 -4.26 -12.97
C CYS A 72 -13.27 -5.26 -13.85
N GLU A 73 -12.92 -5.40 -15.13
CA GLU A 73 -13.53 -6.36 -16.06
C GLU A 73 -13.34 -7.80 -15.58
N LEU A 74 -12.18 -8.12 -15.01
CA LEU A 74 -11.91 -9.42 -14.39
C LEU A 74 -12.79 -9.70 -13.17
N GLY A 75 -13.44 -8.68 -12.59
CA GLY A 75 -14.24 -8.77 -11.37
C GLY A 75 -13.40 -8.78 -10.08
N ALA A 76 -12.16 -8.33 -10.14
CA ALA A 76 -11.34 -8.14 -8.95
C ALA A 76 -11.80 -6.92 -8.15
N ASN A 77 -11.71 -7.04 -6.82
CA ASN A 77 -12.04 -5.97 -5.88
C ASN A 77 -10.88 -5.65 -4.92
N THR A 78 -9.75 -6.31 -5.12
CA THR A 78 -8.55 -6.19 -4.29
C THR A 78 -7.32 -6.18 -5.19
N ILE A 79 -6.37 -5.30 -4.87
CA ILE A 79 -5.12 -5.18 -5.62
C ILE A 79 -3.96 -5.13 -4.64
N ARG A 80 -2.97 -5.99 -4.84
CA ARG A 80 -1.65 -5.81 -4.27
C ARG A 80 -0.80 -5.00 -5.23
N LEU A 81 -0.31 -3.85 -4.79
CA LEU A 81 0.58 -2.98 -5.56
C LEU A 81 2.02 -3.45 -5.38
N ALA A 82 2.37 -4.49 -6.13
CA ALA A 82 3.64 -5.20 -6.03
C ALA A 82 4.75 -4.45 -6.77
N HIS A 83 5.92 -4.37 -6.28
CA HIS A 83 6.43 -4.59 -4.90
C HIS A 83 7.04 -3.28 -4.41
N TYR A 84 6.41 -2.15 -4.70
CA TYR A 84 6.92 -0.79 -4.48
C TYR A 84 5.76 0.21 -4.50
N GLN A 85 6.03 1.43 -4.06
CA GLN A 85 5.05 2.51 -4.17
C GLN A 85 4.70 2.79 -5.63
N HIS A 86 3.41 2.74 -5.96
CA HIS A 86 2.89 3.05 -7.28
C HIS A 86 2.61 4.55 -7.46
N SER A 87 2.23 4.94 -8.68
CA SER A 87 1.82 6.31 -9.01
C SER A 87 0.60 6.73 -8.20
N GLN A 88 0.55 8.00 -7.76
CA GLN A 88 -0.61 8.60 -7.10
C GLN A 88 -1.87 8.47 -7.95
N THR A 89 -1.76 8.61 -9.26
CA THR A 89 -2.87 8.37 -10.20
C THR A 89 -3.50 7.00 -10.01
N PHE A 90 -2.69 5.96 -9.74
CA PHE A 90 -3.24 4.61 -9.56
C PHE A 90 -3.91 4.43 -8.19
N TYR A 91 -3.39 5.07 -7.13
CA TYR A 91 -4.08 5.10 -5.84
C TYR A 91 -5.42 5.84 -5.93
N ASP A 92 -5.47 6.97 -6.65
CA ASP A 92 -6.72 7.70 -6.91
C ASP A 92 -7.75 6.81 -7.63
N LEU A 93 -7.34 6.07 -8.65
CA LEU A 93 -8.18 5.11 -9.35
C LEU A 93 -8.68 3.98 -8.42
N CYS A 94 -7.82 3.48 -7.52
CA CYS A 94 -8.23 2.49 -6.51
C CYS A 94 -9.34 3.04 -5.60
N ASP A 95 -9.21 4.29 -5.14
CA ASP A 95 -10.23 4.96 -4.33
C ASP A 95 -11.54 5.13 -5.11
N GLU A 96 -11.46 5.60 -6.34
CA GLU A 96 -12.63 5.85 -7.21
C GLU A 96 -13.39 4.57 -7.56
N ARG A 97 -12.69 3.48 -7.79
CA ARG A 97 -13.28 2.17 -8.13
C ARG A 97 -13.63 1.32 -6.90
N GLY A 98 -13.31 1.80 -5.68
CA GLY A 98 -13.63 1.11 -4.43
C GLY A 98 -12.81 -0.18 -4.22
N MET A 99 -11.56 -0.19 -4.66
CA MET A 99 -10.66 -1.31 -4.48
C MET A 99 -10.16 -1.42 -3.04
N VAL A 100 -9.86 -2.61 -2.60
CA VAL A 100 -9.12 -2.89 -1.36
C VAL A 100 -7.66 -3.06 -1.72
N VAL A 101 -6.77 -2.27 -1.11
CA VAL A 101 -5.36 -2.18 -1.53
C VAL A 101 -4.41 -2.65 -0.44
N TRP A 102 -3.43 -3.45 -0.85
CA TRP A 102 -2.20 -3.73 -0.14
C TRP A 102 -1.07 -2.92 -0.81
N ALA A 103 -0.53 -1.94 -0.09
CA ALA A 103 0.61 -1.11 -0.52
C ALA A 103 1.88 -1.52 0.23
N GLU A 104 3.02 -1.56 -0.45
CA GLU A 104 4.27 -2.06 0.12
C GLU A 104 5.50 -1.28 -0.34
N ILE A 105 6.60 -1.42 0.41
CA ILE A 105 7.91 -0.87 0.04
C ILE A 105 8.74 -1.89 -0.75
N PRO A 106 9.72 -1.46 -1.56
CA PRO A 106 10.58 -2.34 -2.37
C PRO A 106 11.67 -3.06 -1.54
N TYR A 107 11.26 -3.71 -0.47
CA TYR A 107 12.12 -4.58 0.36
C TYR A 107 11.86 -6.03 -0.02
N ILE A 108 12.57 -6.48 -1.08
CA ILE A 108 12.26 -7.75 -1.77
C ILE A 108 13.47 -8.66 -1.89
N SER A 109 13.22 -9.97 -1.87
CA SER A 109 14.09 -11.09 -2.22
C SER A 109 15.39 -11.22 -1.43
N ARG A 110 15.96 -10.14 -0.89
CA ARG A 110 17.22 -10.15 -0.15
C ARG A 110 17.27 -9.10 0.94
N HIS A 111 17.57 -9.55 2.14
CA HIS A 111 17.92 -8.64 3.23
C HIS A 111 19.33 -8.05 3.01
N MET A 112 19.44 -6.74 3.18
CA MET A 112 20.71 -6.01 3.16
C MET A 112 20.93 -5.38 4.54
N PRO A 113 21.89 -5.88 5.35
CA PRO A 113 22.09 -5.39 6.72
C PRO A 113 22.28 -3.87 6.81
N GLY A 114 22.93 -3.26 5.82
CA GLY A 114 23.09 -1.81 5.73
C GLY A 114 21.86 -1.05 5.22
N GLY A 115 20.79 -1.74 4.84
CA GLY A 115 19.59 -1.13 4.22
C GLY A 115 18.53 -0.62 5.20
N LYS A 116 18.70 -0.82 6.51
CA LYS A 116 17.68 -0.49 7.53
C LYS A 116 17.20 0.97 7.44
N ALA A 117 18.12 1.91 7.37
CA ALA A 117 17.76 3.34 7.29
C ALA A 117 16.94 3.65 6.02
N ASN A 118 17.28 3.01 4.90
CA ASN A 118 16.55 3.18 3.65
C ASN A 118 15.14 2.60 3.71
N THR A 119 14.96 1.39 4.27
CA THR A 119 13.63 0.80 4.42
C THR A 119 12.73 1.61 5.35
N ILE A 120 13.28 2.17 6.43
CA ILE A 120 12.59 3.09 7.35
C ILE A 120 12.16 4.36 6.60
N SER A 121 13.05 4.97 5.80
CA SER A 121 12.73 6.16 5.00
C SER A 121 11.60 5.87 4.01
N GLN A 122 11.73 4.80 3.24
CA GLN A 122 10.71 4.42 2.24
C GLN A 122 9.35 4.13 2.87
N MET A 123 9.29 3.44 4.01
CA MET A 123 8.04 3.19 4.71
C MET A 123 7.43 4.49 5.25
N THR A 124 8.26 5.38 5.79
CA THR A 124 7.81 6.70 6.25
C THR A 124 7.18 7.49 5.11
N GLU A 125 7.85 7.55 3.96
CA GLU A 125 7.36 8.24 2.77
C GLU A 125 6.08 7.62 2.23
N LEU A 126 6.01 6.28 2.13
CA LEU A 126 4.82 5.56 1.68
C LEU A 126 3.60 5.91 2.52
N ILE A 127 3.72 5.89 3.85
CA ILE A 127 2.63 6.22 4.77
C ILE A 127 2.26 7.70 4.66
N CYS A 128 3.24 8.61 4.73
CA CYS A 128 2.98 10.06 4.68
C CYS A 128 2.27 10.49 3.41
N GLN A 129 2.65 9.90 2.26
CA GLN A 129 2.08 10.26 0.97
C GLN A 129 0.70 9.63 0.73
N ASN A 130 0.41 8.48 1.35
CA ASN A 130 -0.75 7.67 1.00
C ASN A 130 -1.77 7.46 2.14
N SER A 131 -1.57 8.06 3.30
CA SER A 131 -2.47 7.88 4.46
C SER A 131 -3.92 8.29 4.20
N ASN A 132 -4.17 9.23 3.27
CA ASN A 132 -5.49 9.72 2.90
C ASN A 132 -6.25 8.80 1.92
N HIS A 133 -5.59 7.78 1.34
CA HIS A 133 -6.25 6.84 0.44
C HIS A 133 -7.09 5.82 1.24
N PRO A 134 -8.42 5.86 1.15
CA PRO A 134 -9.29 4.94 1.88
C PRO A 134 -9.21 3.50 1.36
N SER A 135 -8.79 3.31 0.11
CA SER A 135 -8.58 1.99 -0.49
C SER A 135 -7.51 1.18 0.23
N ILE A 136 -6.46 1.82 0.76
CA ILE A 136 -5.38 1.12 1.46
C ILE A 136 -5.87 0.59 2.80
N VAL A 137 -5.72 -0.71 3.02
CA VAL A 137 -6.13 -1.39 4.25
C VAL A 137 -4.97 -2.09 4.97
N VAL A 138 -3.82 -2.23 4.32
CA VAL A 138 -2.66 -2.90 4.90
C VAL A 138 -1.36 -2.36 4.30
N TRP A 139 -0.33 -2.28 5.16
CA TRP A 139 1.03 -1.90 4.77
C TRP A 139 1.93 -3.14 4.69
N GLY A 140 2.51 -3.38 3.52
CA GLY A 140 3.45 -4.47 3.27
C GLY A 140 4.87 -4.09 3.66
N LEU A 141 5.47 -4.88 4.56
CA LEU A 141 6.83 -4.62 5.05
C LEU A 141 7.90 -5.19 4.14
N SER A 142 7.63 -6.34 3.50
CA SER A 142 8.60 -7.01 2.62
C SER A 142 7.94 -8.06 1.74
N ASN A 143 8.68 -8.49 0.70
CA ASN A 143 8.31 -9.59 -0.18
C ASN A 143 9.44 -10.61 -0.31
N GLU A 144 9.15 -11.89 0.01
CA GLU A 144 10.04 -13.06 -0.20
C GLU A 144 11.49 -12.83 0.27
N ILE A 145 11.64 -12.07 1.35
CA ILE A 145 12.94 -11.55 1.81
C ILE A 145 13.88 -12.64 2.32
N THR A 146 13.35 -13.83 2.59
CA THR A 146 14.10 -15.00 3.05
C THR A 146 14.70 -15.83 1.92
N MET A 147 14.40 -15.51 0.65
CA MET A 147 14.87 -16.25 -0.53
C MET A 147 16.40 -16.47 -0.56
N ASN A 148 17.18 -15.54 0.00
CA ASN A 148 18.65 -15.57 0.00
C ASN A 148 19.25 -15.55 1.41
N GLY A 149 18.57 -16.09 2.41
CA GLY A 149 19.09 -16.25 3.76
C GLY A 149 18.12 -15.77 4.85
N ALA A 150 17.43 -16.71 5.46
CA ALA A 150 16.49 -16.47 6.55
C ALA A 150 17.16 -16.24 7.92
N SER A 151 18.42 -16.62 8.07
CA SER A 151 19.11 -16.75 9.36
C SER A 151 19.83 -15.48 9.84
N ASP A 152 19.70 -14.34 9.15
CA ASP A 152 20.32 -13.09 9.58
C ASP A 152 19.48 -12.43 10.69
N PRO A 153 20.02 -12.33 11.93
CA PRO A 153 19.28 -11.68 13.04
C PRO A 153 18.87 -10.25 12.75
N SER A 154 19.62 -9.52 11.90
CA SER A 154 19.31 -8.15 11.52
C SER A 154 18.06 -8.05 10.63
N LEU A 155 17.67 -9.12 9.95
CA LEU A 155 16.40 -9.21 9.20
C LEU A 155 15.21 -9.06 10.15
N LEU A 156 15.17 -9.86 11.23
CA LEU A 156 14.08 -9.80 12.21
C LEU A 156 14.05 -8.45 12.95
N GLU A 157 15.23 -7.92 13.27
CA GLU A 157 15.34 -6.59 13.88
C GLU A 157 14.77 -5.49 12.95
N ASN A 158 15.06 -5.57 11.65
CA ASN A 158 14.54 -4.62 10.68
C ASN A 158 13.01 -4.74 10.53
N HIS A 159 12.47 -5.97 10.47
CA HIS A 159 11.02 -6.18 10.42
C HIS A 159 10.31 -5.63 11.67
N ARG A 160 10.88 -5.86 12.87
CA ARG A 160 10.34 -5.28 14.11
C ARG A 160 10.34 -3.76 14.05
N ALA A 161 11.46 -3.16 13.64
CA ALA A 161 11.56 -1.72 13.52
C ALA A 161 10.56 -1.12 12.51
N LEU A 162 10.35 -1.78 11.37
CA LEU A 162 9.34 -1.38 10.38
C LEU A 162 7.92 -1.53 10.93
N ASN A 163 7.62 -2.65 11.59
CA ASN A 163 6.33 -2.89 12.21
C ASN A 163 6.00 -1.82 13.26
N ASP A 164 6.94 -1.55 14.17
CA ASP A 164 6.77 -0.55 15.23
C ASP A 164 6.60 0.86 14.64
N LEU A 165 7.36 1.18 13.58
CA LEU A 165 7.22 2.44 12.86
C LEU A 165 5.82 2.60 12.26
N VAL A 166 5.32 1.58 11.55
CA VAL A 166 3.99 1.61 10.93
C VAL A 166 2.92 1.82 11.98
N HIS A 167 2.91 1.02 13.04
CA HIS A 167 1.89 1.15 14.10
C HIS A 167 1.96 2.48 14.86
N LYS A 168 3.15 3.10 14.94
CA LYS A 168 3.32 4.46 15.49
C LYS A 168 2.76 5.54 14.58
N MET A 169 2.96 5.41 13.25
CA MET A 169 2.54 6.42 12.26
C MET A 169 1.07 6.25 11.85
N ASP A 170 0.61 5.01 11.72
CA ASP A 170 -0.74 4.66 11.34
C ASP A 170 -1.29 3.50 12.18
N PRO A 171 -1.88 3.78 13.34
CA PRO A 171 -2.45 2.76 14.20
C PRO A 171 -3.76 2.14 13.64
N THR A 172 -4.24 2.60 12.50
CA THR A 172 -5.53 2.19 11.91
C THR A 172 -5.40 1.04 10.91
N ARG A 173 -4.19 0.78 10.41
CA ARG A 173 -3.92 -0.26 9.40
C ARG A 173 -2.92 -1.28 9.93
N PRO A 174 -3.17 -2.58 9.74
CA PRO A 174 -2.22 -3.63 10.08
C PRO A 174 -1.04 -3.66 9.11
N THR A 175 -0.03 -4.40 9.51
CA THR A 175 1.12 -4.76 8.66
C THR A 175 0.99 -6.16 8.13
N THR A 176 1.68 -6.45 7.03
CA THR A 176 1.80 -7.79 6.45
C THR A 176 3.14 -7.97 5.76
N ILE A 177 3.47 -9.22 5.46
CA ILE A 177 4.60 -9.61 4.61
C ILE A 177 4.11 -10.64 3.58
N ALA A 178 4.73 -10.67 2.40
CA ALA A 178 4.57 -11.78 1.48
C ALA A 178 5.69 -12.79 1.74
N VAL A 179 5.31 -13.96 2.23
CA VAL A 179 6.23 -15.06 2.55
C VAL A 179 6.51 -15.88 1.29
N LEU A 180 7.75 -16.33 1.11
CA LEU A 180 8.09 -17.28 0.06
C LEU A 180 7.36 -18.60 0.31
N SER A 181 6.65 -19.11 -0.69
CA SER A 181 5.78 -20.29 -0.57
C SER A 181 6.48 -21.61 -0.21
N MET A 182 7.82 -21.63 -0.23
CA MET A 182 8.66 -22.78 0.12
C MET A 182 9.34 -22.65 1.49
N CYS A 183 9.02 -21.59 2.25
CA CYS A 183 9.52 -21.42 3.62
C CYS A 183 8.58 -22.12 4.62
N ASP A 184 9.16 -22.69 5.66
CA ASP A 184 8.40 -23.19 6.80
C ASP A 184 7.68 -21.99 7.47
N PRO A 185 6.36 -22.07 7.73
CA PRO A 185 5.64 -21.00 8.41
C PRO A 185 6.14 -20.67 9.82
N GLY A 186 7.07 -21.46 10.36
CA GLY A 186 7.73 -21.23 11.66
C GLY A 186 9.08 -20.51 11.59
N GLU A 187 9.58 -20.15 10.40
CA GLU A 187 10.86 -19.45 10.21
C GLU A 187 10.70 -17.92 10.04
#